data_c80442398cd94227523cf301bd0fe0d3
#
_entry.id   c80442398cd94227523cf301bd0fe0d3
#
_cell.length_a   1.000
_cell.length_b   1.000
_cell.length_c   1.000
_cell.angle_alpha   90.00
_cell.angle_beta   90.00
_cell.angle_gamma   90.00
#
_symmetry.space_group_name_H-M   'P 1'
#
loop_
_entity.id
_entity.type
_entity.pdbx_description
1 polymer ?
#
loop_
_entity_poly.entity_id
_entity_poly.type
_entity_poly.pdbx_seq_one_letter_code
_entity_poly.pdbx_strand_id
1 'polypeptide(L)'
;MKLWKKVLAAVTAGVLCVGSVGVTDLQGVLESAGTMLTVSAEEGTYGNLSYGVTNAGEIEITGCNMGVTSVEIPAEIDGKPVTSIGNNAFRDCTSLTEIKIPDSVINIGDYAFYGCTSLTGITIPDGVTSVGFQTFSGCISLKEIAIPDSVKSIENNAFYGCASLTEVVIPNSVTRIYSGAFYKCTSLIEMTIPDSVTYIGECAFCGCTNLKKIIVPDSITSIGGSTFYGCTSLTEITIPDGVTNIWSSTFRGCSSLTEITIPDSVSSIGDSAFYSCTSLTEVTIPNGVTNIEGFVFTNTPWLIAKQEENPLVIINGTLIDGTTCTGSVTIPDSVTSIAGGAFDSCTGLTAITIPESVTSIGDSAFYRCTGLTEIAIPESVTSIGNYAFDSCTNLTKITIPDSITSISDYAFRGCTGLKTITIPESVTTVGENAFSGCTGLTEITIPDSVTSIGDHAFDGCTGLKTITIPESVTSIGNGTFDNCNNLIIRGYTGSFAETYAREHNIRFADVNATYTCGDLDGSDNIDSTDIFYTMLYIANVAVGNDGGLTPEQIAAADVDGNGTVDSTDSFYIMYYVALRGAGYGTSWEEVLAK
;
A
#
# COMPACT_ATOMS: atom_id res chain seq x y z
N MET A 1 18.85 36.51 -11.80
CA MET A 1 18.96 35.07 -12.15
C MET A 1 17.88 34.17 -11.54
N LYS A 2 17.29 34.48 -10.37
CA LYS A 2 16.19 33.66 -9.79
C LYS A 2 14.80 33.90 -10.47
N LEU A 3 14.57 35.06 -11.04
CA LEU A 3 13.32 35.39 -11.73
C LEU A 3 13.20 34.70 -13.10
N TRP A 4 14.30 34.57 -13.81
CA TRP A 4 14.35 33.91 -15.13
C TRP A 4 14.08 32.39 -15.07
N LYS A 5 14.44 31.72 -13.97
CA LYS A 5 14.15 30.29 -13.80
C LYS A 5 12.68 29.99 -13.53
N LYS A 6 11.93 30.92 -12.91
CA LYS A 6 10.49 30.78 -12.72
C LYS A 6 9.69 31.05 -13.99
N VAL A 7 10.16 31.96 -14.84
CA VAL A 7 9.52 32.26 -16.14
C VAL A 7 9.75 31.08 -17.11
N LEU A 8 10.91 30.46 -17.10
CA LEU A 8 11.19 29.29 -17.96
C LEU A 8 10.37 28.05 -17.56
N ALA A 9 10.06 27.86 -16.27
CA ALA A 9 9.22 26.76 -15.78
C ALA A 9 7.73 26.95 -16.16
N ALA A 10 7.24 28.20 -16.22
CA ALA A 10 5.87 28.48 -16.63
C ALA A 10 5.65 28.33 -18.15
N VAL A 11 6.67 28.65 -18.96
CA VAL A 11 6.62 28.50 -20.42
C VAL A 11 6.71 27.02 -20.84
N THR A 12 7.48 26.18 -20.11
CA THR A 12 7.55 24.73 -20.39
C THR A 12 6.27 23.98 -20.00
N ALA A 13 5.54 24.43 -18.99
CA ALA A 13 4.24 23.84 -18.62
C ALA A 13 3.11 24.17 -19.60
N GLY A 14 3.15 25.35 -20.24
CA GLY A 14 2.15 25.77 -21.23
C GLY A 14 2.31 25.14 -22.63
N VAL A 15 3.51 24.70 -22.99
CA VAL A 15 3.81 24.11 -24.33
C VAL A 15 3.46 22.63 -24.42
N LEU A 16 3.25 21.95 -23.29
CA LEU A 16 2.91 20.51 -23.26
C LEU A 16 1.43 20.19 -23.46
N CYS A 17 0.55 21.22 -23.54
CA CYS A 17 -0.90 21.02 -23.70
C CYS A 17 -1.47 21.32 -25.10
N VAL A 18 -0.65 21.65 -26.11
CA VAL A 18 -1.15 21.88 -27.48
C VAL A 18 -0.40 21.00 -28.46
N GLY A 19 -1.08 19.93 -28.91
CA GLY A 19 -0.59 19.06 -29.98
C GLY A 19 -0.48 19.82 -31.31
N SER A 20 0.63 19.62 -31.97
CA SER A 20 0.91 19.80 -33.40
C SER A 20 0.23 20.96 -34.13
N VAL A 21 0.82 22.16 -34.06
CA VAL A 21 0.70 23.17 -35.11
C VAL A 21 2.09 23.76 -35.35
N GLY A 22 2.45 23.91 -36.64
CA GLY A 22 3.81 24.22 -37.08
C GLY A 22 4.35 25.54 -36.56
N VAL A 23 5.62 25.51 -36.25
CA VAL A 23 6.44 26.64 -35.77
C VAL A 23 6.66 27.61 -36.93
N THR A 24 5.84 28.67 -37.05
CA THR A 24 6.17 29.81 -37.94
C THR A 24 5.80 31.18 -37.37
N ASP A 25 5.41 31.31 -36.09
CA ASP A 25 5.24 32.65 -35.53
C ASP A 25 5.48 32.71 -34.01
N LEU A 26 6.70 32.46 -33.58
CA LEU A 26 7.15 32.66 -32.20
C LEU A 26 7.17 34.14 -31.76
N GLN A 27 7.22 35.05 -32.70
CA GLN A 27 7.30 36.52 -32.43
C GLN A 27 5.95 37.09 -32.07
N GLY A 28 4.85 36.67 -32.74
CA GLY A 28 3.49 37.07 -32.43
C GLY A 28 2.97 36.49 -31.10
N VAL A 29 3.41 35.29 -30.71
CA VAL A 29 3.07 34.68 -29.41
C VAL A 29 3.80 35.37 -28.25
N LEU A 30 5.03 35.84 -28.46
CA LEU A 30 5.79 36.60 -27.45
C LEU A 30 5.27 38.03 -27.26
N GLU A 31 4.75 38.66 -28.30
CA GLU A 31 4.11 39.99 -28.19
C GLU A 31 2.73 39.90 -27.55
N SER A 32 1.95 38.85 -27.83
CA SER A 32 0.67 38.56 -27.17
C SER A 32 0.85 38.17 -25.69
N ALA A 33 1.89 37.39 -25.35
CA ALA A 33 2.22 37.06 -23.98
C ALA A 33 2.80 38.26 -23.19
N GLY A 34 3.51 39.17 -23.87
CA GLY A 34 4.05 40.40 -23.28
C GLY A 34 2.95 41.39 -22.85
N THR A 35 1.82 41.40 -23.57
CA THR A 35 0.66 42.24 -23.20
C THR A 35 -0.26 41.61 -22.14
N MET A 36 -0.20 40.31 -21.90
CA MET A 36 -0.87 39.62 -20.79
C MET A 36 -0.09 39.65 -19.46
N LEU A 37 1.17 40.02 -19.47
CA LEU A 37 2.05 39.98 -18.29
C LEU A 37 2.23 41.34 -17.57
N THR A 38 1.43 42.35 -17.91
CA THR A 38 1.50 43.67 -17.26
C THR A 38 0.19 44.13 -16.63
N VAL A 39 -0.55 43.18 -16.00
CA VAL A 39 -1.40 43.59 -14.87
C VAL A 39 -0.59 43.22 -13.61
N SER A 40 0.31 44.10 -13.20
CA SER A 40 0.79 44.10 -11.82
C SER A 40 -0.46 44.40 -10.97
N ALA A 41 -0.96 43.40 -10.24
CA ALA A 41 -1.85 43.67 -9.15
C ALA A 41 -1.22 44.81 -8.34
N GLU A 42 -1.91 45.93 -8.16
CA GLU A 42 -1.45 46.97 -7.26
C GLU A 42 -1.36 46.34 -5.88
N GLU A 43 -0.14 46.07 -5.42
CA GLU A 43 0.11 45.58 -4.07
C GLU A 43 0.35 46.75 -3.14
N GLY A 44 -0.24 46.69 -1.95
CA GLY A 44 -0.10 47.75 -0.95
C GLY A 44 -0.05 47.21 0.47
N THR A 45 0.14 48.11 1.43
CA THR A 45 0.07 47.82 2.85
C THR A 45 -0.90 48.75 3.54
N TYR A 46 -1.69 48.21 4.48
CA TYR A 46 -2.55 48.98 5.36
C TYR A 46 -2.32 48.56 6.82
N GLY A 47 -1.62 49.37 7.56
CA GLY A 47 -1.17 48.98 8.91
C GLY A 47 -0.30 47.73 8.88
N ASN A 48 -0.78 46.66 9.50
CA ASN A 48 -0.09 45.36 9.54
C ASN A 48 -0.53 44.41 8.41
N LEU A 49 -1.42 44.84 7.52
CA LEU A 49 -1.96 44.02 6.43
C LEU A 49 -1.23 44.31 5.12
N SER A 50 -0.99 43.27 4.32
CA SER A 50 -0.65 43.36 2.91
C SER A 50 -1.91 43.10 2.09
N TYR A 51 -2.09 43.79 0.98
CA TYR A 51 -3.24 43.60 0.11
C TYR A 51 -2.87 43.70 -1.37
N GLY A 52 -3.69 43.11 -2.21
CA GLY A 52 -3.66 43.25 -3.65
C GLY A 52 -5.02 43.78 -4.18
N VAL A 53 -5.00 44.43 -5.34
CA VAL A 53 -6.21 44.82 -6.04
C VAL A 53 -6.58 43.76 -7.05
N THR A 54 -7.79 43.21 -6.95
CA THR A 54 -8.31 42.22 -7.88
C THR A 54 -8.63 42.81 -9.24
N ASN A 55 -8.85 42.00 -10.26
CA ASN A 55 -9.29 42.47 -11.59
C ASN A 55 -10.64 43.17 -11.57
N ALA A 56 -11.46 42.96 -10.55
CA ALA A 56 -12.73 43.68 -10.35
C ALA A 56 -12.53 45.04 -9.69
N GLY A 57 -11.32 45.41 -9.30
CA GLY A 57 -11.01 46.65 -8.59
C GLY A 57 -11.29 46.61 -7.09
N GLU A 58 -11.48 45.40 -6.52
CA GLU A 58 -11.72 45.12 -5.12
C GLU A 58 -10.42 44.76 -4.40
N ILE A 59 -10.41 44.79 -3.08
CA ILE A 59 -9.24 44.44 -2.28
C ILE A 59 -9.29 42.99 -1.82
N GLU A 60 -8.19 42.28 -2.01
CA GLU A 60 -7.86 41.00 -1.38
C GLU A 60 -6.75 41.20 -0.36
N ILE A 61 -6.96 40.76 0.88
CA ILE A 61 -5.90 40.71 1.90
C ILE A 61 -4.98 39.55 1.55
N THR A 62 -3.70 39.80 1.27
CA THR A 62 -2.73 38.81 0.81
C THR A 62 -1.71 38.43 1.88
N GLY A 63 -1.67 39.17 3.00
CA GLY A 63 -0.74 38.85 4.08
C GLY A 63 -0.92 39.74 5.31
N CYS A 64 -0.22 39.33 6.38
CA CYS A 64 -0.18 40.02 7.66
C CYS A 64 1.24 39.97 8.27
N ASN A 65 1.55 40.99 9.07
CA ASN A 65 2.79 40.98 9.89
C ASN A 65 2.68 39.87 10.96
N MET A 66 3.62 38.94 10.96
CA MET A 66 3.63 37.71 11.80
C MET A 66 3.62 37.99 13.32
N GLY A 67 4.03 39.17 13.76
CA GLY A 67 4.12 39.53 15.18
C GLY A 67 2.88 40.15 15.79
N VAL A 68 1.81 40.35 15.00
CA VAL A 68 0.58 40.98 15.50
C VAL A 68 -0.23 40.04 16.38
N THR A 69 -0.83 40.60 17.42
CA THR A 69 -1.71 39.85 18.35
C THR A 69 -3.19 40.07 18.06
N SER A 70 -3.55 41.21 17.46
CA SER A 70 -4.93 41.55 17.08
C SER A 70 -4.94 42.30 15.74
N VAL A 71 -5.92 41.96 14.89
CA VAL A 71 -6.12 42.61 13.58
C VAL A 71 -7.57 42.97 13.41
N GLU A 72 -7.82 44.16 12.89
CA GLU A 72 -9.11 44.57 12.37
C GLU A 72 -8.96 44.84 10.86
N ILE A 73 -9.63 44.03 10.04
CA ILE A 73 -9.67 44.25 8.59
C ILE A 73 -10.71 45.32 8.31
N PRO A 74 -10.34 46.45 7.65
CA PRO A 74 -11.31 47.50 7.31
C PRO A 74 -12.23 47.02 6.19
N ALA A 75 -13.45 47.57 6.12
CA ALA A 75 -14.40 47.28 5.03
C ALA A 75 -13.94 47.82 3.67
N GLU A 76 -13.10 48.89 3.69
CA GLU A 76 -12.56 49.55 2.49
C GLU A 76 -11.11 49.97 2.71
N ILE A 77 -10.29 49.89 1.65
CA ILE A 77 -8.94 50.45 1.59
C ILE A 77 -8.88 51.34 0.32
N ASP A 78 -8.49 52.61 0.48
CA ASP A 78 -8.38 53.59 -0.61
C ASP A 78 -9.68 53.71 -1.45
N GLY A 79 -10.85 53.59 -0.80
CA GLY A 79 -12.17 53.69 -1.43
C GLY A 79 -12.57 52.45 -2.22
N LYS A 80 -11.81 51.34 -2.12
CA LYS A 80 -12.11 50.05 -2.72
C LYS A 80 -12.58 49.06 -1.64
N PRO A 81 -13.66 48.29 -1.83
CA PRO A 81 -14.15 47.36 -0.83
C PRO A 81 -13.19 46.19 -0.64
N VAL A 82 -13.02 45.74 0.61
CA VAL A 82 -12.31 44.50 0.94
C VAL A 82 -13.31 43.35 0.85
N THR A 83 -13.13 42.49 -0.15
CA THR A 83 -14.08 41.42 -0.46
C THR A 83 -13.50 40.01 -0.26
N SER A 84 -12.18 39.89 -0.11
CA SER A 84 -11.56 38.59 0.07
C SER A 84 -10.35 38.62 0.99
N ILE A 85 -10.16 37.46 1.67
CA ILE A 85 -8.92 37.07 2.34
C ILE A 85 -8.30 36.00 1.46
N GLY A 86 -7.12 36.26 0.93
CA GLY A 86 -6.44 35.39 -0.02
C GLY A 86 -5.84 34.14 0.63
N ASN A 87 -5.38 33.24 -0.23
CA ASN A 87 -4.70 32.00 0.20
C ASN A 87 -3.46 32.33 1.06
N ASN A 88 -3.33 31.66 2.20
CA ASN A 88 -2.21 31.83 3.14
C ASN A 88 -2.10 33.25 3.78
N ALA A 89 -3.10 34.12 3.70
CA ALA A 89 -2.99 35.50 4.13
C ALA A 89 -2.54 35.68 5.60
N PHE A 90 -3.00 34.84 6.50
CA PHE A 90 -2.60 34.80 7.92
C PHE A 90 -1.90 33.51 8.30
N ARG A 91 -1.37 32.76 7.32
CA ARG A 91 -0.69 31.50 7.58
C ARG A 91 0.46 31.68 8.57
N ASP A 92 0.50 30.79 9.59
CA ASP A 92 1.52 30.79 10.65
C ASP A 92 1.63 32.10 11.45
N CYS A 93 0.56 32.92 11.48
CA CYS A 93 0.45 34.07 12.38
C CYS A 93 0.23 33.58 13.81
N THR A 94 1.25 32.94 14.39
CA THR A 94 1.19 32.24 15.69
C THR A 94 0.89 33.14 16.88
N SER A 95 1.12 34.45 16.77
CA SER A 95 0.83 35.45 17.82
C SER A 95 -0.60 35.99 17.76
N LEU A 96 -1.34 35.77 16.66
CA LEU A 96 -2.66 36.30 16.43
C LEU A 96 -3.68 35.66 17.37
N THR A 97 -4.27 36.45 18.28
CA THR A 97 -5.27 35.99 19.26
C THR A 97 -6.69 36.34 18.87
N GLU A 98 -6.86 37.44 18.11
CA GLU A 98 -8.17 37.99 17.70
C GLU A 98 -8.08 38.61 16.32
N ILE A 99 -9.09 38.39 15.50
CA ILE A 99 -9.28 39.06 14.20
C ILE A 99 -10.74 39.42 14.01
N LYS A 100 -10.98 40.66 13.49
CA LYS A 100 -12.29 41.10 13.04
C LYS A 100 -12.31 41.18 11.53
N ILE A 101 -13.23 40.45 10.93
CA ILE A 101 -13.46 40.39 9.47
C ILE A 101 -14.75 41.19 9.18
N PRO A 102 -14.74 42.15 8.24
CA PRO A 102 -15.93 42.90 7.90
C PRO A 102 -16.92 42.07 7.06
N ASP A 103 -18.21 42.44 7.11
CA ASP A 103 -19.29 41.76 6.37
C ASP A 103 -19.15 41.86 4.85
N SER A 104 -18.28 42.75 4.35
CA SER A 104 -17.95 42.88 2.93
C SER A 104 -17.15 41.70 2.38
N VAL A 105 -16.51 40.88 3.25
CA VAL A 105 -15.73 39.70 2.85
C VAL A 105 -16.68 38.57 2.49
N ILE A 106 -16.57 38.10 1.26
CA ILE A 106 -17.37 36.99 0.70
C ILE A 106 -16.53 35.73 0.39
N ASN A 107 -15.20 35.84 0.48
CA ASN A 107 -14.29 34.72 0.24
C ASN A 107 -13.16 34.69 1.26
N ILE A 108 -12.89 33.48 1.82
CA ILE A 108 -11.72 33.19 2.66
C ILE A 108 -10.98 32.04 1.99
N GLY A 109 -9.75 32.30 1.56
CA GLY A 109 -8.95 31.37 0.76
C GLY A 109 -8.40 30.18 1.54
N ASP A 110 -7.82 29.26 0.79
CA ASP A 110 -7.17 28.07 1.34
C ASP A 110 -5.99 28.46 2.24
N TYR A 111 -5.85 27.72 3.36
CA TYR A 111 -4.79 27.99 4.36
C TYR A 111 -4.82 29.39 4.97
N ALA A 112 -5.89 30.15 4.82
CA ALA A 112 -5.90 31.56 5.20
C ALA A 112 -5.47 31.79 6.65
N PHE A 113 -5.85 30.92 7.58
CA PHE A 113 -5.49 30.94 9.01
C PHE A 113 -4.72 29.70 9.47
N TYR A 114 -4.12 28.97 8.54
CA TYR A 114 -3.33 27.76 8.86
C TYR A 114 -2.26 28.08 9.91
N GLY A 115 -2.20 27.30 10.98
CA GLY A 115 -1.17 27.46 12.01
C GLY A 115 -1.30 28.71 12.87
N CYS A 116 -2.45 29.41 12.90
CA CYS A 116 -2.73 30.49 13.83
C CYS A 116 -2.95 29.93 15.25
N THR A 117 -1.87 29.46 15.88
CA THR A 117 -1.92 28.66 17.11
C THR A 117 -2.48 29.40 18.32
N SER A 118 -2.47 30.73 18.34
CA SER A 118 -3.00 31.55 19.45
C SER A 118 -4.43 32.04 19.20
N LEU A 119 -5.01 31.84 18.00
CA LEU A 119 -6.34 32.31 17.66
C LEU A 119 -7.39 31.60 18.52
N THR A 120 -8.15 32.39 19.32
CA THR A 120 -9.10 31.82 20.29
C THR A 120 -10.54 31.75 19.80
N GLY A 121 -10.89 32.64 18.88
CA GLY A 121 -12.23 32.70 18.25
C GLY A 121 -12.16 33.51 16.98
N ILE A 122 -13.10 33.29 16.08
CA ILE A 122 -13.28 34.03 14.82
C ILE A 122 -14.73 33.95 14.38
N THR A 123 -15.24 35.06 13.83
CA THR A 123 -16.55 35.10 13.18
C THR A 123 -16.35 35.08 11.67
N ILE A 124 -16.98 34.13 10.99
CA ILE A 124 -17.02 34.06 9.53
C ILE A 124 -18.17 34.94 9.04
N PRO A 125 -17.94 35.87 8.12
CA PRO A 125 -19.02 36.74 7.59
C PRO A 125 -20.09 35.95 6.82
N ASP A 126 -21.34 36.47 6.84
CA ASP A 126 -22.51 35.87 6.20
C ASP A 126 -22.41 35.78 4.65
N GLY A 127 -21.44 36.47 4.03
CA GLY A 127 -21.17 36.36 2.59
C GLY A 127 -20.36 35.15 2.18
N VAL A 128 -19.69 34.49 3.12
CA VAL A 128 -18.76 33.36 2.84
C VAL A 128 -19.55 32.09 2.57
N THR A 129 -19.29 31.40 1.45
CA THR A 129 -20.06 30.25 0.99
C THR A 129 -19.38 28.90 1.24
N SER A 130 -18.12 28.89 1.64
CA SER A 130 -17.38 27.66 2.02
C SER A 130 -16.32 27.94 3.07
N VAL A 131 -16.04 26.96 3.93
CA VAL A 131 -14.83 26.94 4.74
C VAL A 131 -13.80 26.14 3.96
N GLY A 132 -12.81 26.84 3.37
CA GLY A 132 -11.88 26.31 2.37
C GLY A 132 -10.90 25.27 2.90
N PHE A 133 -10.07 24.75 1.99
CA PHE A 133 -9.07 23.73 2.28
C PHE A 133 -8.07 24.21 3.34
N GLN A 134 -7.99 23.47 4.45
CA GLN A 134 -7.08 23.75 5.59
C GLN A 134 -7.15 25.17 6.15
N THR A 135 -8.27 25.86 5.97
CA THR A 135 -8.40 27.29 6.35
C THR A 135 -8.03 27.53 7.81
N PHE A 136 -8.50 26.72 8.75
CA PHE A 136 -8.20 26.81 10.19
C PHE A 136 -7.35 25.65 10.72
N SER A 137 -6.69 24.92 9.84
CA SER A 137 -5.85 23.78 10.24
C SER A 137 -4.74 24.26 11.19
N GLY A 138 -4.61 23.55 12.33
CA GLY A 138 -3.59 23.88 13.35
C GLY A 138 -3.92 25.09 14.22
N CYS A 139 -5.14 25.62 14.19
CA CYS A 139 -5.60 26.65 15.14
C CYS A 139 -5.89 26.00 16.51
N ILE A 140 -4.83 25.58 17.20
CA ILE A 140 -4.92 24.73 18.41
C ILE A 140 -5.64 25.40 19.60
N SER A 141 -5.68 26.73 19.64
CA SER A 141 -6.35 27.52 20.69
C SER A 141 -7.79 27.91 20.36
N LEU A 142 -8.26 27.60 19.14
CA LEU A 142 -9.62 27.94 18.69
C LEU A 142 -10.64 27.14 19.50
N LYS A 143 -11.47 27.83 20.28
CA LYS A 143 -12.44 27.22 21.20
C LYS A 143 -13.83 27.09 20.61
N GLU A 144 -14.23 28.10 19.85
CA GLU A 144 -15.53 28.22 19.23
C GLU A 144 -15.43 28.88 17.86
N ILE A 145 -16.32 28.51 16.96
CA ILE A 145 -16.47 29.13 15.65
C ILE A 145 -17.94 29.11 15.25
N ALA A 146 -18.45 30.26 14.79
CA ALA A 146 -19.76 30.34 14.19
C ALA A 146 -19.63 30.17 12.67
N ILE A 147 -20.27 29.14 12.12
CA ILE A 147 -20.36 28.90 10.68
C ILE A 147 -21.69 29.51 10.20
N PRO A 148 -21.69 30.51 9.28
CA PRO A 148 -22.92 31.16 8.86
C PRO A 148 -23.76 30.32 7.90
N ASP A 149 -25.06 30.65 7.80
CA ASP A 149 -26.04 29.97 6.93
C ASP A 149 -25.74 30.08 5.42
N SER A 150 -24.77 30.89 5.02
CA SER A 150 -24.27 30.97 3.64
C SER A 150 -23.39 29.79 3.24
N VAL A 151 -22.72 29.13 4.20
CA VAL A 151 -21.76 28.05 3.95
C VAL A 151 -22.46 26.82 3.45
N LYS A 152 -22.00 26.25 2.31
CA LYS A 152 -22.52 25.06 1.65
C LYS A 152 -21.66 23.83 1.86
N SER A 153 -20.35 24.02 2.15
CA SER A 153 -19.40 22.93 2.37
C SER A 153 -18.33 23.29 3.38
N ILE A 154 -17.87 22.26 4.10
CA ILE A 154 -16.68 22.31 4.95
C ILE A 154 -15.62 21.45 4.26
N GLU A 155 -14.58 22.11 3.74
CA GLU A 155 -13.60 21.50 2.85
C GLU A 155 -12.58 20.59 3.59
N ASN A 156 -11.73 19.91 2.83
CA ASN A 156 -10.75 18.99 3.38
C ASN A 156 -9.86 19.67 4.43
N ASN A 157 -9.76 19.01 5.61
CA ASN A 157 -8.92 19.45 6.73
C ASN A 157 -9.21 20.86 7.24
N ALA A 158 -10.39 21.42 7.00
CA ALA A 158 -10.72 22.81 7.33
C ALA A 158 -10.41 23.16 8.79
N PHE A 159 -10.69 22.26 9.73
CA PHE A 159 -10.42 22.39 11.18
C PHE A 159 -9.45 21.34 11.70
N TYR A 160 -8.57 20.81 10.84
CA TYR A 160 -7.57 19.79 11.25
C TYR A 160 -6.76 20.28 12.45
N GLY A 161 -6.77 19.51 13.55
CA GLY A 161 -5.96 19.81 14.73
C GLY A 161 -6.40 21.04 15.53
N CYS A 162 -7.65 21.51 15.38
CA CYS A 162 -8.23 22.51 16.28
C CYS A 162 -8.50 21.89 17.66
N ALA A 163 -7.43 21.64 18.39
CA ALA A 163 -7.46 20.80 19.59
C ALA A 163 -8.30 21.36 20.74
N SER A 164 -8.51 22.67 20.80
CA SER A 164 -9.33 23.33 21.84
C SER A 164 -10.79 23.51 21.45
N LEU A 165 -11.18 23.13 20.21
CA LEU A 165 -12.53 23.30 19.72
C LEU A 165 -13.51 22.38 20.47
N THR A 166 -14.40 22.96 21.26
CA THR A 166 -15.31 22.21 22.13
C THR A 166 -16.68 21.97 21.52
N GLU A 167 -17.13 22.89 20.69
CA GLU A 167 -18.44 22.88 20.05
C GLU A 167 -18.37 23.52 18.66
N VAL A 168 -19.08 22.95 17.70
CA VAL A 168 -19.32 23.52 16.37
C VAL A 168 -20.77 23.30 15.98
N VAL A 169 -21.46 24.37 15.64
CA VAL A 169 -22.80 24.27 15.07
C VAL A 169 -22.66 24.26 13.54
N ILE A 170 -23.08 23.17 12.92
CA ILE A 170 -23.14 23.06 11.46
C ILE A 170 -24.51 23.52 11.00
N PRO A 171 -24.60 24.60 10.17
CA PRO A 171 -25.88 25.11 9.73
C PRO A 171 -26.56 24.20 8.69
N ASN A 172 -27.90 24.30 8.58
CA ASN A 172 -28.71 23.54 7.62
C ASN A 172 -28.42 23.85 6.13
N SER A 173 -27.56 24.80 5.86
CA SER A 173 -27.08 25.11 4.52
C SER A 173 -25.96 24.19 4.03
N VAL A 174 -25.25 23.52 4.98
CA VAL A 174 -24.12 22.63 4.66
C VAL A 174 -24.65 21.32 4.12
N THR A 175 -24.14 20.92 2.97
CA THR A 175 -24.49 19.66 2.29
C THR A 175 -23.37 18.62 2.30
N ARG A 176 -22.12 19.05 2.55
CA ARG A 176 -20.94 18.18 2.52
C ARG A 176 -19.93 18.55 3.60
N ILE A 177 -19.43 17.52 4.28
CA ILE A 177 -18.28 17.59 5.19
C ILE A 177 -17.19 16.70 4.56
N TYR A 178 -16.09 17.33 4.12
CA TYR A 178 -15.03 16.64 3.39
C TYR A 178 -14.01 15.95 4.32
N SER A 179 -13.04 15.26 3.70
CA SER A 179 -12.09 14.41 4.41
C SER A 179 -11.26 15.20 5.42
N GLY A 180 -11.13 14.63 6.63
CA GLY A 180 -10.33 15.23 7.70
C GLY A 180 -10.86 16.55 8.26
N ALA A 181 -12.09 16.99 7.91
CA ALA A 181 -12.59 18.32 8.24
C ALA A 181 -12.43 18.68 9.72
N PHE A 182 -12.65 17.74 10.64
CA PHE A 182 -12.47 17.87 12.09
C PHE A 182 -11.42 16.90 12.66
N TYR A 183 -10.47 16.47 11.84
CA TYR A 183 -9.42 15.52 12.27
C TYR A 183 -8.65 16.08 13.47
N LYS A 184 -8.54 15.27 14.56
CA LYS A 184 -7.89 15.66 15.82
C LYS A 184 -8.45 16.93 16.50
N CYS A 185 -9.74 17.20 16.38
CA CYS A 185 -10.45 18.15 17.24
C CYS A 185 -10.67 17.48 18.61
N THR A 186 -9.59 17.36 19.39
CA THR A 186 -9.56 16.49 20.57
C THR A 186 -10.43 16.95 21.73
N SER A 187 -10.84 18.22 21.77
CA SER A 187 -11.77 18.74 22.79
C SER A 187 -13.23 18.71 22.40
N LEU A 188 -13.56 18.32 21.16
CA LEU A 188 -14.94 18.24 20.69
C LEU A 188 -15.72 17.18 21.49
N ILE A 189 -16.85 17.57 22.09
CA ILE A 189 -17.58 16.72 23.04
C ILE A 189 -18.82 16.10 22.39
N GLU A 190 -19.58 16.90 21.68
CA GLU A 190 -20.82 16.48 21.01
C GLU A 190 -20.92 17.16 19.65
N MET A 191 -21.58 16.51 18.70
CA MET A 191 -21.87 17.09 17.39
C MET A 191 -23.22 16.60 16.87
N THR A 192 -23.97 17.54 16.30
CA THR A 192 -25.17 17.23 15.52
C THR A 192 -24.90 17.58 14.06
N ILE A 193 -24.99 16.58 13.19
CA ILE A 193 -24.90 16.76 11.74
C ILE A 193 -26.33 17.00 11.24
N PRO A 194 -26.62 18.12 10.55
CA PRO A 194 -27.97 18.42 10.08
C PRO A 194 -28.40 17.54 8.91
N ASP A 195 -29.72 17.37 8.73
CA ASP A 195 -30.34 16.55 7.67
C ASP A 195 -29.99 16.99 6.24
N SER A 196 -29.47 18.21 6.08
CA SER A 196 -28.98 18.72 4.80
C SER A 196 -27.68 18.07 4.32
N VAL A 197 -26.90 17.50 5.25
CA VAL A 197 -25.62 16.86 4.92
C VAL A 197 -25.90 15.49 4.31
N THR A 198 -25.33 15.25 3.12
CA THR A 198 -25.47 13.99 2.38
C THR A 198 -24.16 13.25 2.22
N TYR A 199 -23.03 13.84 2.65
CA TYR A 199 -21.70 13.25 2.51
C TYR A 199 -20.80 13.60 3.68
N ILE A 200 -20.18 12.56 4.26
CA ILE A 200 -19.12 12.66 5.28
C ILE A 200 -17.88 11.93 4.74
N GLY A 201 -16.80 12.68 4.57
CA GLY A 201 -15.54 12.18 4.01
C GLY A 201 -14.73 11.32 4.96
N GLU A 202 -13.69 10.69 4.42
CA GLU A 202 -12.74 9.89 5.19
C GLU A 202 -12.11 10.70 6.32
N CYS A 203 -11.87 10.05 7.45
CA CYS A 203 -11.22 10.67 8.62
C CYS A 203 -11.89 11.97 9.11
N ALA A 204 -13.13 12.28 8.74
CA ALA A 204 -13.74 13.57 9.06
C ALA A 204 -13.71 13.92 10.55
N PHE A 205 -13.85 12.93 11.44
CA PHE A 205 -13.79 13.06 12.90
C PHE A 205 -12.67 12.20 13.54
N CYS A 206 -11.72 11.74 12.74
CA CYS A 206 -10.64 10.87 13.22
C CYS A 206 -9.85 11.54 14.35
N GLY A 207 -9.66 10.85 15.45
CA GLY A 207 -8.91 11.36 16.61
C GLY A 207 -9.63 12.41 17.44
N CYS A 208 -10.94 12.57 17.30
CA CYS A 208 -11.78 13.38 18.19
C CYS A 208 -11.97 12.63 19.53
N THR A 209 -10.91 12.58 20.33
CA THR A 209 -10.81 11.68 21.50
C THR A 209 -11.83 11.94 22.61
N ASN A 210 -12.35 13.16 22.73
CA ASN A 210 -13.38 13.51 23.72
C ASN A 210 -14.81 13.48 23.16
N LEU A 211 -15.00 13.15 21.87
CA LEU A 211 -16.32 13.07 21.26
C LEU A 211 -17.11 11.92 21.88
N LYS A 212 -18.14 12.25 22.66
CA LYS A 212 -18.98 11.29 23.38
C LYS A 212 -20.20 10.87 22.57
N LYS A 213 -20.75 11.82 21.81
CA LYS A 213 -21.98 11.64 21.06
C LYS A 213 -21.90 12.37 19.73
N ILE A 214 -22.34 11.70 18.68
CA ILE A 214 -22.57 12.30 17.37
C ILE A 214 -23.89 11.80 16.81
N ILE A 215 -24.71 12.73 16.33
CA ILE A 215 -25.96 12.41 15.64
C ILE A 215 -25.69 12.47 14.15
N VAL A 216 -25.82 11.34 13.47
CA VAL A 216 -25.66 11.18 12.02
C VAL A 216 -27.06 11.08 11.42
N PRO A 217 -27.46 11.95 10.49
CA PRO A 217 -28.81 11.99 9.95
C PRO A 217 -29.06 10.88 8.90
N ASP A 218 -30.34 10.53 8.69
CA ASP A 218 -30.77 9.53 7.72
C ASP A 218 -30.49 9.90 6.25
N SER A 219 -30.16 11.15 5.98
CA SER A 219 -29.71 11.63 4.67
C SER A 219 -28.34 11.06 4.24
N ILE A 220 -27.57 10.52 5.21
CA ILE A 220 -26.26 9.92 4.95
C ILE A 220 -26.41 8.53 4.39
N THR A 221 -25.88 8.30 3.20
CA THR A 221 -25.84 6.98 2.54
C THR A 221 -24.44 6.35 2.50
N SER A 222 -23.41 7.10 2.90
CA SER A 222 -22.03 6.62 3.00
C SER A 222 -21.29 7.36 4.09
N ILE A 223 -20.62 6.62 4.96
CA ILE A 223 -19.68 7.11 5.97
C ILE A 223 -18.29 6.69 5.49
N GLY A 224 -17.40 7.65 5.27
CA GLY A 224 -16.05 7.39 4.75
C GLY A 224 -15.22 6.51 5.68
N GLY A 225 -14.14 5.91 5.15
CA GLY A 225 -13.20 5.11 5.94
C GLY A 225 -12.57 5.93 7.06
N SER A 226 -12.27 5.28 8.19
CA SER A 226 -11.64 5.90 9.36
C SER A 226 -12.37 7.14 9.91
N THR A 227 -13.64 7.36 9.55
CA THR A 227 -14.36 8.61 9.92
C THR A 227 -14.34 8.85 11.42
N PHE A 228 -14.53 7.81 12.24
CA PHE A 228 -14.49 7.89 13.70
C PHE A 228 -13.29 7.16 14.33
N TYR A 229 -12.23 6.94 13.55
CA TYR A 229 -11.01 6.31 14.04
C TYR A 229 -10.49 7.01 15.30
N GLY A 230 -10.31 6.28 16.39
CA GLY A 230 -9.74 6.81 17.62
C GLY A 230 -10.64 7.81 18.36
N CYS A 231 -11.95 7.81 18.12
CA CYS A 231 -12.93 8.52 18.95
C CYS A 231 -13.11 7.77 20.26
N THR A 232 -12.11 7.82 21.13
CA THR A 232 -11.99 6.95 22.31
C THR A 232 -13.09 7.15 23.35
N SER A 233 -13.74 8.32 23.37
CA SER A 233 -14.85 8.61 24.29
C SER A 233 -16.25 8.35 23.71
N LEU A 234 -16.35 7.93 22.43
CA LEU A 234 -17.64 7.68 21.78
C LEU A 234 -18.32 6.48 22.43
N THR A 235 -19.50 6.72 23.06
CA THR A 235 -20.23 5.70 23.80
C THR A 235 -21.35 5.07 23.00
N GLU A 236 -21.97 5.84 22.12
CA GLU A 236 -23.09 5.41 21.28
C GLU A 236 -23.05 6.11 19.91
N ILE A 237 -23.45 5.41 18.88
CA ILE A 237 -23.69 5.97 17.55
C ILE A 237 -24.74 5.14 16.83
N THR A 238 -25.65 5.80 16.13
CA THR A 238 -26.59 5.15 15.22
C THR A 238 -26.07 5.24 13.81
N ILE A 239 -25.97 4.11 13.12
CA ILE A 239 -25.65 4.04 11.69
C ILE A 239 -26.97 4.19 10.93
N PRO A 240 -27.14 5.18 10.05
CA PRO A 240 -28.38 5.39 9.29
C PRO A 240 -28.75 4.22 8.37
N ASP A 241 -30.05 3.97 8.20
CA ASP A 241 -30.57 2.91 7.34
C ASP A 241 -30.22 3.05 5.83
N GLY A 242 -29.74 4.22 5.41
CA GLY A 242 -29.25 4.46 4.05
C GLY A 242 -27.83 3.95 3.79
N VAL A 243 -27.07 3.61 4.84
CA VAL A 243 -25.66 3.21 4.72
C VAL A 243 -25.57 1.77 4.23
N THR A 244 -24.84 1.55 3.14
CA THR A 244 -24.68 0.21 2.52
C THR A 244 -23.34 -0.46 2.83
N ASN A 245 -22.35 0.31 3.27
CA ASN A 245 -21.02 -0.19 3.61
C ASN A 245 -20.48 0.50 4.86
N ILE A 246 -19.87 -0.28 5.74
CA ILE A 246 -19.00 0.23 6.81
C ILE A 246 -17.56 0.05 6.30
N TRP A 247 -16.89 1.15 5.99
CA TRP A 247 -15.56 1.14 5.39
C TRP A 247 -14.47 0.80 6.41
N SER A 248 -13.26 0.54 5.89
CA SER A 248 -12.10 0.17 6.70
C SER A 248 -11.85 1.17 7.83
N SER A 249 -11.59 0.62 9.03
CA SER A 249 -11.23 1.37 10.24
C SER A 249 -12.25 2.43 10.69
N THR A 250 -13.50 2.40 10.22
CA THR A 250 -14.50 3.46 10.49
C THR A 250 -14.66 3.76 11.98
N PHE A 251 -14.70 2.72 12.84
CA PHE A 251 -14.82 2.85 14.29
C PHE A 251 -13.59 2.30 15.04
N ARG A 252 -12.50 2.07 14.34
CA ARG A 252 -11.28 1.51 14.96
C ARG A 252 -10.84 2.36 16.15
N GLY A 253 -10.65 1.71 17.31
CA GLY A 253 -10.20 2.38 18.52
C GLY A 253 -11.25 3.23 19.22
N CYS A 254 -12.56 3.08 18.91
CA CYS A 254 -13.65 3.65 19.69
C CYS A 254 -13.79 2.86 20.99
N SER A 255 -12.85 3.06 21.91
CA SER A 255 -12.66 2.21 23.09
C SER A 255 -13.79 2.29 24.12
N SER A 256 -14.63 3.33 24.09
CA SER A 256 -15.80 3.48 24.98
C SER A 256 -17.12 3.00 24.35
N LEU A 257 -17.11 2.60 23.07
CA LEU A 257 -18.32 2.09 22.39
C LEU A 257 -18.70 0.74 22.99
N THR A 258 -19.92 0.63 23.55
CA THR A 258 -20.39 -0.56 24.26
C THR A 258 -21.26 -1.46 23.42
N GLU A 259 -22.03 -0.89 22.50
CA GLU A 259 -22.95 -1.59 21.62
C GLU A 259 -22.99 -0.97 20.24
N ILE A 260 -23.29 -1.76 19.22
CA ILE A 260 -23.54 -1.28 17.86
C ILE A 260 -24.59 -2.15 17.15
N THR A 261 -25.55 -1.50 16.53
CA THR A 261 -26.51 -2.14 15.63
C THR A 261 -26.15 -1.77 14.20
N ILE A 262 -25.85 -2.77 13.38
CA ILE A 262 -25.60 -2.62 11.95
C ILE A 262 -26.94 -2.74 11.23
N PRO A 263 -27.37 -1.72 10.44
CA PRO A 263 -28.65 -1.74 9.76
C PRO A 263 -28.71 -2.79 8.62
N ASP A 264 -29.93 -3.19 8.28
CA ASP A 264 -30.20 -4.22 7.25
C ASP A 264 -29.71 -3.83 5.85
N SER A 265 -29.48 -2.55 5.61
CA SER A 265 -28.94 -2.00 4.36
C SER A 265 -27.46 -2.33 4.13
N VAL A 266 -26.72 -2.66 5.21
CA VAL A 266 -25.27 -2.92 5.11
C VAL A 266 -25.02 -4.30 4.55
N SER A 267 -24.22 -4.35 3.49
CA SER A 267 -23.78 -5.59 2.82
C SER A 267 -22.30 -5.92 3.07
N SER A 268 -21.50 -4.93 3.47
CA SER A 268 -20.05 -5.08 3.65
C SER A 268 -19.54 -4.36 4.89
N ILE A 269 -18.61 -5.02 5.61
CA ILE A 269 -17.86 -4.45 6.75
C ILE A 269 -16.37 -4.56 6.40
N GLY A 270 -15.71 -3.42 6.26
CA GLY A 270 -14.32 -3.29 5.85
C GLY A 270 -13.31 -3.64 6.95
N ASP A 271 -12.06 -3.77 6.54
CA ASP A 271 -10.95 -4.17 7.40
C ASP A 271 -10.85 -3.33 8.67
N SER A 272 -10.67 -4.02 9.80
CA SER A 272 -10.44 -3.37 11.11
C SER A 272 -11.54 -2.39 11.52
N ALA A 273 -12.77 -2.50 10.99
CA ALA A 273 -13.83 -1.50 11.20
C ALA A 273 -14.15 -1.23 12.69
N PHE A 274 -14.09 -2.26 13.54
CA PHE A 274 -14.30 -2.18 15.00
C PHE A 274 -13.06 -2.66 15.79
N TYR A 275 -11.90 -2.71 15.14
CA TYR A 275 -10.65 -3.14 15.79
C TYR A 275 -10.37 -2.30 17.05
N SER A 276 -10.06 -2.96 18.18
CA SER A 276 -9.78 -2.32 19.47
C SER A 276 -10.91 -1.43 20.02
N CYS A 277 -12.17 -1.74 19.71
CA CYS A 277 -13.31 -1.24 20.45
C CYS A 277 -13.42 -2.00 21.79
N THR A 278 -12.56 -1.64 22.74
CA THR A 278 -12.28 -2.44 23.95
C THR A 278 -13.42 -2.51 24.97
N SER A 279 -14.51 -1.76 24.77
CA SER A 279 -15.74 -1.86 25.57
C SER A 279 -16.90 -2.50 24.81
N LEU A 280 -16.73 -2.90 23.53
CA LEU A 280 -17.80 -3.40 22.68
C LEU A 280 -18.18 -4.83 23.10
N THR A 281 -19.34 -4.96 23.76
CA THR A 281 -19.89 -6.22 24.26
C THR A 281 -21.07 -6.73 23.45
N GLU A 282 -21.79 -5.83 22.76
CA GLU A 282 -22.99 -6.17 22.01
C GLU A 282 -22.88 -5.68 20.55
N VAL A 283 -23.05 -6.62 19.61
CA VAL A 283 -23.05 -6.33 18.17
C VAL A 283 -24.23 -7.05 17.52
N THR A 284 -25.10 -6.31 16.86
CA THR A 284 -26.15 -6.88 16.02
C THR A 284 -25.72 -6.80 14.57
N ILE A 285 -25.59 -7.96 13.91
CA ILE A 285 -25.18 -8.07 12.50
C ILE A 285 -26.32 -8.71 11.71
N PRO A 286 -26.91 -8.02 10.73
CA PRO A 286 -27.98 -8.58 9.92
C PRO A 286 -27.47 -9.63 8.93
N ASN A 287 -28.38 -10.53 8.49
CA ASN A 287 -28.03 -11.57 7.52
C ASN A 287 -27.61 -11.02 6.13
N GLY A 288 -27.89 -9.75 5.86
CA GLY A 288 -27.52 -9.07 4.62
C GLY A 288 -26.02 -8.78 4.49
N VAL A 289 -25.28 -8.80 5.60
CA VAL A 289 -23.82 -8.61 5.60
C VAL A 289 -23.17 -9.90 5.08
N THR A 290 -22.73 -9.89 3.83
CA THR A 290 -22.14 -11.05 3.17
C THR A 290 -20.63 -10.92 2.94
N ASN A 291 -20.09 -9.69 3.09
CA ASN A 291 -18.65 -9.45 3.03
C ASN A 291 -18.17 -8.88 4.37
N ILE A 292 -17.32 -9.62 5.06
CA ILE A 292 -16.63 -9.19 6.28
C ILE A 292 -15.14 -9.35 6.05
N GLU A 293 -14.43 -8.23 6.01
CA GLU A 293 -12.99 -8.20 5.77
C GLU A 293 -12.18 -8.60 7.02
N GLY A 294 -10.88 -8.33 7.04
CA GLY A 294 -10.00 -8.79 8.11
C GLY A 294 -10.10 -7.98 9.40
N PHE A 295 -9.79 -8.62 10.53
CA PHE A 295 -9.57 -8.00 11.84
C PHE A 295 -10.75 -7.15 12.37
N VAL A 296 -11.95 -7.31 11.82
CA VAL A 296 -13.08 -6.40 12.06
C VAL A 296 -13.36 -6.20 13.55
N PHE A 297 -13.40 -7.28 14.35
CA PHE A 297 -13.73 -7.23 15.78
C PHE A 297 -12.54 -7.58 16.68
N THR A 298 -11.33 -7.61 16.17
CA THR A 298 -10.14 -7.94 16.95
C THR A 298 -9.97 -7.01 18.15
N ASN A 299 -9.62 -7.56 19.32
CA ASN A 299 -9.53 -6.85 20.60
C ASN A 299 -10.86 -6.25 21.09
N THR A 300 -12.00 -6.90 20.80
CA THR A 300 -13.28 -6.57 21.41
C THR A 300 -13.73 -7.64 22.40
N PRO A 301 -14.39 -7.29 23.50
CA PRO A 301 -15.01 -8.26 24.41
C PRO A 301 -16.07 -9.15 23.72
N TRP A 302 -16.77 -8.59 22.72
CA TRP A 302 -17.72 -9.34 21.91
C TRP A 302 -17.07 -10.53 21.19
N LEU A 303 -15.92 -10.31 20.52
CA LEU A 303 -15.21 -11.39 19.85
C LEU A 303 -14.68 -12.43 20.83
N ILE A 304 -14.14 -12.00 21.98
CA ILE A 304 -13.67 -12.91 23.04
C ILE A 304 -14.81 -13.81 23.51
N ALA A 305 -15.98 -13.25 23.77
CA ALA A 305 -17.16 -14.04 24.16
C ALA A 305 -17.56 -15.04 23.06
N LYS A 306 -17.48 -14.67 21.79
CA LYS A 306 -17.74 -15.58 20.67
C LYS A 306 -16.71 -16.70 20.55
N GLN A 307 -15.43 -16.41 20.79
CA GLN A 307 -14.36 -17.41 20.84
C GLN A 307 -14.54 -18.42 22.00
N GLU A 308 -15.07 -17.98 23.14
CA GLU A 308 -15.43 -18.86 24.26
C GLU A 308 -16.61 -19.79 23.92
N GLU A 309 -17.59 -19.31 23.12
CA GLU A 309 -18.70 -20.12 22.62
C GLU A 309 -18.23 -21.14 21.58
N ASN A 310 -17.39 -20.72 20.62
CA ASN A 310 -16.82 -21.54 19.55
C ASN A 310 -15.50 -20.94 19.06
N PRO A 311 -14.39 -21.69 19.09
CA PRO A 311 -13.08 -21.24 18.56
C PRO A 311 -13.13 -20.80 17.09
N LEU A 312 -14.05 -21.35 16.28
CA LEU A 312 -14.33 -20.89 14.92
C LEU A 312 -15.50 -19.91 14.94
N VAL A 313 -15.22 -18.62 14.93
CA VAL A 313 -16.24 -17.57 14.87
C VAL A 313 -16.67 -17.33 13.43
N ILE A 314 -17.91 -17.72 13.13
CA ILE A 314 -18.48 -17.66 11.78
C ILE A 314 -19.69 -16.73 11.79
N ILE A 315 -19.73 -15.77 10.86
CA ILE A 315 -20.84 -14.83 10.67
C ILE A 315 -21.25 -14.87 9.20
N ASN A 316 -22.52 -15.21 8.96
CA ASN A 316 -23.13 -15.24 7.61
C ASN A 316 -22.28 -15.96 6.54
N GLY A 317 -21.65 -17.08 6.92
CA GLY A 317 -20.79 -17.86 6.02
C GLY A 317 -19.33 -17.37 5.91
N THR A 318 -18.97 -16.27 6.56
CA THR A 318 -17.57 -15.82 6.65
C THR A 318 -16.95 -16.29 7.98
N LEU A 319 -15.83 -17.00 7.92
CA LEU A 319 -15.00 -17.33 9.08
C LEU A 319 -14.14 -16.10 9.42
N ILE A 320 -14.50 -15.40 10.49
CA ILE A 320 -13.86 -14.13 10.87
C ILE A 320 -12.75 -14.29 11.90
N ASP A 321 -12.76 -15.37 12.67
CA ASP A 321 -11.73 -15.65 13.67
C ASP A 321 -11.62 -17.15 13.99
N GLY A 322 -10.41 -17.64 14.13
CA GLY A 322 -10.01 -18.98 14.54
C GLY A 322 -8.69 -18.94 15.32
N THR A 323 -8.29 -17.78 15.83
CA THR A 323 -6.97 -17.54 16.47
C THR A 323 -6.77 -18.37 17.74
N THR A 324 -7.85 -18.80 18.39
CA THR A 324 -7.82 -19.65 19.60
C THR A 324 -7.78 -21.15 19.28
N CYS A 325 -7.86 -21.53 18.01
CA CYS A 325 -7.83 -22.92 17.58
C CYS A 325 -6.49 -23.60 17.86
N THR A 326 -6.52 -24.88 18.19
CA THR A 326 -5.33 -25.70 18.40
C THR A 326 -5.49 -27.10 17.78
N GLY A 327 -4.36 -27.72 17.40
CA GLY A 327 -4.36 -29.05 16.82
C GLY A 327 -4.89 -29.06 15.39
N SER A 328 -5.66 -30.10 15.04
CA SER A 328 -6.29 -30.22 13.72
C SER A 328 -7.69 -29.67 13.72
N VAL A 329 -7.99 -28.80 12.78
CA VAL A 329 -9.28 -28.07 12.66
C VAL A 329 -9.94 -28.43 11.33
N THR A 330 -11.27 -28.63 11.37
CA THR A 330 -12.09 -28.76 10.15
C THR A 330 -13.05 -27.58 10.08
N ILE A 331 -12.96 -26.80 9.02
CA ILE A 331 -13.89 -25.70 8.73
C ILE A 331 -15.19 -26.33 8.22
N PRO A 332 -16.38 -25.93 8.76
CA PRO A 332 -17.65 -26.49 8.32
C PRO A 332 -18.05 -26.02 6.92
N ASP A 333 -18.84 -26.85 6.21
CA ASP A 333 -19.32 -26.60 4.83
C ASP A 333 -20.22 -25.35 4.70
N SER A 334 -20.67 -24.78 5.81
CA SER A 334 -21.41 -23.51 5.82
C SER A 334 -20.53 -22.28 5.57
N VAL A 335 -19.20 -22.44 5.62
CA VAL A 335 -18.25 -21.34 5.39
C VAL A 335 -17.99 -21.20 3.89
N THR A 336 -18.13 -19.98 3.40
CA THR A 336 -17.90 -19.61 1.98
C THR A 336 -16.67 -18.73 1.78
N SER A 337 -16.18 -18.10 2.87
CA SER A 337 -14.97 -17.27 2.84
C SER A 337 -14.22 -17.32 4.16
N ILE A 338 -12.90 -17.19 4.11
CA ILE A 338 -12.02 -17.00 5.27
C ILE A 338 -11.56 -15.55 5.26
N ALA A 339 -11.95 -14.79 6.30
CA ALA A 339 -11.61 -13.38 6.41
C ALA A 339 -10.09 -13.16 6.59
N GLY A 340 -9.65 -11.94 6.34
CA GLY A 340 -8.26 -11.55 6.63
C GLY A 340 -7.93 -11.71 8.10
N GLY A 341 -6.74 -12.22 8.41
CA GLY A 341 -6.27 -12.46 9.77
C GLY A 341 -7.06 -13.51 10.56
N ALA A 342 -7.95 -14.29 9.94
CA ALA A 342 -8.82 -15.23 10.66
C ALA A 342 -8.07 -16.22 11.56
N PHE A 343 -6.84 -16.60 11.20
CA PHE A 343 -5.95 -17.43 12.02
C PHE A 343 -4.63 -16.71 12.34
N ASP A 344 -4.62 -15.35 12.33
CA ASP A 344 -3.39 -14.61 12.62
C ASP A 344 -2.75 -15.08 13.92
N SER A 345 -1.46 -15.41 13.84
CA SER A 345 -0.65 -15.86 14.98
C SER A 345 -1.21 -17.10 15.70
N CYS A 346 -2.02 -17.93 15.03
CA CYS A 346 -2.55 -19.17 15.56
C CYS A 346 -1.47 -20.25 15.61
N THR A 347 -0.54 -20.11 16.55
CA THR A 347 0.65 -20.99 16.67
C THR A 347 0.32 -22.42 17.10
N GLY A 348 -0.87 -22.64 17.68
CA GLY A 348 -1.35 -23.94 18.11
C GLY A 348 -1.99 -24.78 17.00
N LEU A 349 -2.32 -24.18 15.85
CA LEU A 349 -2.93 -24.84 14.69
C LEU A 349 -1.88 -25.71 13.99
N THR A 350 -2.10 -27.03 13.93
CA THR A 350 -1.15 -27.97 13.30
C THR A 350 -1.60 -28.46 11.93
N ALA A 351 -2.89 -28.55 11.70
CA ALA A 351 -3.50 -28.94 10.43
C ALA A 351 -4.88 -28.28 10.29
N ILE A 352 -5.28 -28.00 9.06
CA ILE A 352 -6.61 -27.46 8.76
C ILE A 352 -7.18 -28.10 7.50
N THR A 353 -8.49 -28.40 7.54
CA THR A 353 -9.25 -28.85 6.38
C THR A 353 -10.19 -27.71 5.96
N ILE A 354 -10.01 -27.25 4.73
CA ILE A 354 -10.83 -26.20 4.10
C ILE A 354 -11.85 -26.90 3.17
N PRO A 355 -13.17 -26.67 3.33
CA PRO A 355 -14.18 -27.32 2.48
C PRO A 355 -14.28 -26.66 1.10
N GLU A 356 -14.87 -27.40 0.14
CA GLU A 356 -15.11 -26.92 -1.24
C GLU A 356 -16.15 -25.76 -1.33
N SER A 357 -16.77 -25.38 -0.23
CA SER A 357 -17.64 -24.22 -0.16
C SER A 357 -16.87 -22.89 -0.08
N VAL A 358 -15.59 -22.93 0.32
CA VAL A 358 -14.74 -21.75 0.46
C VAL A 358 -14.25 -21.29 -0.90
N THR A 359 -14.50 -20.02 -1.22
CA THR A 359 -14.13 -19.40 -2.50
C THR A 359 -12.98 -18.39 -2.40
N SER A 360 -12.68 -17.91 -1.18
CA SER A 360 -11.63 -16.91 -0.95
C SER A 360 -10.95 -17.08 0.40
N ILE A 361 -9.64 -16.79 0.41
CA ILE A 361 -8.80 -16.69 1.61
C ILE A 361 -8.26 -15.26 1.66
N GLY A 362 -8.58 -14.54 2.74
CA GLY A 362 -8.26 -13.12 2.90
C GLY A 362 -6.80 -12.84 3.24
N ASP A 363 -6.45 -11.55 3.29
CA ASP A 363 -5.10 -11.07 3.62
C ASP A 363 -4.69 -11.54 5.02
N SER A 364 -3.45 -11.99 5.17
CA SER A 364 -2.90 -12.45 6.46
C SER A 364 -3.69 -13.59 7.12
N ALA A 365 -4.57 -14.31 6.39
CA ALA A 365 -5.50 -15.29 6.97
C ALA A 365 -4.81 -16.34 7.86
N PHE A 366 -3.60 -16.77 7.51
CA PHE A 366 -2.75 -17.71 8.27
C PHE A 366 -1.40 -17.09 8.65
N TYR A 367 -1.33 -15.76 8.76
CA TYR A 367 -0.10 -15.07 9.13
C TYR A 367 0.46 -15.62 10.45
N ARG A 368 1.76 -15.99 10.46
CA ARG A 368 2.44 -16.55 11.63
C ARG A 368 1.80 -17.82 12.22
N CYS A 369 1.08 -18.62 11.45
CA CYS A 369 0.64 -19.95 11.87
C CYS A 369 1.85 -20.91 11.95
N THR A 370 2.73 -20.68 12.92
CA THR A 370 4.01 -21.41 13.03
C THR A 370 3.86 -22.89 13.37
N GLY A 371 2.69 -23.33 13.85
CA GLY A 371 2.37 -24.74 14.10
C GLY A 371 1.92 -25.50 12.86
N LEU A 372 1.47 -24.80 11.81
CA LEU A 372 0.88 -25.40 10.60
C LEU A 372 1.95 -26.11 9.77
N THR A 373 1.76 -27.40 9.52
CA THR A 373 2.74 -28.24 8.81
C THR A 373 2.36 -28.52 7.37
N GLU A 374 1.08 -28.64 7.09
CA GLU A 374 0.56 -28.86 5.74
C GLU A 374 -0.83 -28.24 5.59
N ILE A 375 -1.17 -27.82 4.39
CA ILE A 375 -2.48 -27.31 4.00
C ILE A 375 -2.77 -27.66 2.55
N ALA A 376 -4.01 -28.09 2.28
CA ALA A 376 -4.54 -28.24 0.93
C ALA A 376 -5.61 -27.16 0.71
N ILE A 377 -5.42 -26.36 -0.31
CA ILE A 377 -6.37 -25.34 -0.73
C ILE A 377 -7.29 -25.98 -1.79
N PRO A 378 -8.62 -25.96 -1.60
CA PRO A 378 -9.55 -26.59 -2.54
C PRO A 378 -9.66 -25.81 -3.86
N GLU A 379 -10.10 -26.51 -4.94
CA GLU A 379 -10.27 -25.93 -6.28
C GLU A 379 -11.32 -24.82 -6.37
N SER A 380 -12.19 -24.72 -5.39
CA SER A 380 -13.18 -23.64 -5.26
C SER A 380 -12.58 -22.29 -4.91
N VAL A 381 -11.38 -22.26 -4.31
CA VAL A 381 -10.70 -21.02 -3.92
C VAL A 381 -10.11 -20.34 -5.14
N THR A 382 -10.60 -19.14 -5.44
CA THR A 382 -10.17 -18.33 -6.61
C THR A 382 -9.24 -17.19 -6.24
N SER A 383 -9.06 -16.90 -4.94
CA SER A 383 -8.16 -15.84 -4.46
C SER A 383 -7.52 -16.20 -3.13
N ILE A 384 -6.23 -15.89 -3.01
CA ILE A 384 -5.43 -15.94 -1.79
C ILE A 384 -4.87 -14.55 -1.57
N GLY A 385 -5.13 -13.95 -0.40
CA GLY A 385 -4.75 -12.58 -0.09
C GLY A 385 -3.25 -12.38 0.15
N ASN A 386 -2.85 -11.12 0.28
CA ASN A 386 -1.49 -10.75 0.64
C ASN A 386 -1.13 -11.28 2.04
N TYR A 387 0.12 -11.66 2.25
CA TYR A 387 0.61 -12.20 3.54
C TYR A 387 -0.12 -13.46 4.02
N ALA A 388 -0.93 -14.13 3.20
CA ALA A 388 -1.85 -15.18 3.64
C ALA A 388 -1.16 -16.29 4.45
N PHE A 389 0.05 -16.70 4.09
CA PHE A 389 0.86 -17.72 4.79
C PHE A 389 2.22 -17.18 5.24
N ASP A 390 2.35 -15.83 5.34
CA ASP A 390 3.62 -15.23 5.77
C ASP A 390 4.04 -15.76 7.14
N SER A 391 5.31 -16.15 7.25
CA SER A 391 5.93 -16.67 8.48
C SER A 391 5.30 -17.97 9.02
N CYS A 392 4.69 -18.79 8.16
CA CYS A 392 4.31 -20.16 8.47
C CYS A 392 5.57 -21.04 8.47
N THR A 393 6.41 -20.89 9.49
CA THR A 393 7.79 -21.43 9.49
C THR A 393 7.90 -22.95 9.45
N ASN A 394 6.88 -23.70 9.89
CA ASN A 394 6.84 -25.15 9.85
C ASN A 394 6.06 -25.71 8.65
N LEU A 395 5.53 -24.86 7.79
CA LEU A 395 4.81 -25.30 6.61
C LEU A 395 5.78 -26.00 5.64
N THR A 396 5.59 -27.30 5.47
CA THR A 396 6.46 -28.14 4.62
C THR A 396 5.82 -28.46 3.28
N LYS A 397 4.48 -28.38 3.21
CA LYS A 397 3.71 -28.72 2.02
C LYS A 397 2.47 -27.84 1.91
N ILE A 398 2.28 -27.29 0.73
CA ILE A 398 1.06 -26.60 0.33
C ILE A 398 0.69 -26.99 -1.09
N THR A 399 -0.61 -27.17 -1.36
CA THR A 399 -1.14 -27.35 -2.70
C THR A 399 -1.90 -26.10 -3.10
N ILE A 400 -1.50 -25.47 -4.20
CA ILE A 400 -2.16 -24.32 -4.79
C ILE A 400 -3.03 -24.84 -5.93
N PRO A 401 -4.34 -24.56 -5.96
CA PRO A 401 -5.25 -25.05 -7.00
C PRO A 401 -5.10 -24.31 -8.32
N ASP A 402 -5.52 -24.94 -9.41
CA ASP A 402 -5.51 -24.37 -10.76
C ASP A 402 -6.49 -23.18 -10.94
N SER A 403 -7.36 -22.94 -9.98
CA SER A 403 -8.23 -21.73 -9.93
C SER A 403 -7.49 -20.44 -9.60
N ILE A 404 -6.27 -20.53 -9.05
CA ILE A 404 -5.46 -19.36 -8.68
C ILE A 404 -4.71 -18.83 -9.91
N THR A 405 -4.86 -17.52 -10.18
CA THR A 405 -4.26 -16.85 -11.35
C THR A 405 -3.06 -15.94 -11.00
N SER A 406 -2.81 -15.71 -9.73
CA SER A 406 -1.65 -14.95 -9.24
C SER A 406 -1.20 -15.41 -7.87
N ILE A 407 0.10 -15.39 -7.62
CA ILE A 407 0.64 -15.48 -6.26
C ILE A 407 0.73 -14.06 -5.69
N SER A 408 0.00 -13.80 -4.61
CA SER A 408 -0.12 -12.47 -4.02
C SER A 408 1.18 -12.01 -3.34
N ASP A 409 1.28 -10.71 -3.07
CA ASP A 409 2.43 -10.12 -2.39
C ASP A 409 2.61 -10.73 -0.99
N TYR A 410 3.85 -11.10 -0.67
CA TYR A 410 4.23 -11.67 0.63
C TYR A 410 3.53 -12.99 0.98
N ALA A 411 2.84 -13.64 0.04
CA ALA A 411 1.94 -14.77 0.34
C ALA A 411 2.62 -15.90 1.12
N PHE A 412 3.87 -16.23 0.83
CA PHE A 412 4.67 -17.29 1.48
C PHE A 412 5.97 -16.76 2.09
N ARG A 413 6.08 -15.44 2.34
CA ARG A 413 7.29 -14.88 2.93
C ARG A 413 7.64 -15.58 4.23
N GLY A 414 8.92 -15.94 4.43
CA GLY A 414 9.39 -16.55 5.67
C GLY A 414 8.90 -17.98 5.93
N CYS A 415 8.34 -18.68 4.94
CA CYS A 415 8.00 -20.10 5.04
C CYS A 415 9.27 -20.95 5.01
N THR A 416 10.05 -20.91 6.08
CA THR A 416 11.39 -21.54 6.14
C THR A 416 11.37 -23.08 6.07
N GLY A 417 10.24 -23.71 6.40
CA GLY A 417 10.03 -25.15 6.30
C GLY A 417 9.73 -25.66 4.89
N LEU A 418 9.31 -24.75 3.99
CA LEU A 418 8.87 -25.10 2.64
C LEU A 418 10.06 -25.52 1.78
N LYS A 419 10.07 -26.77 1.33
CA LYS A 419 11.17 -27.33 0.53
C LYS A 419 10.91 -27.26 -0.96
N THR A 420 9.69 -27.50 -1.35
CA THR A 420 9.21 -27.45 -2.72
C THR A 420 7.80 -26.87 -2.76
N ILE A 421 7.47 -26.20 -3.83
CA ILE A 421 6.12 -25.72 -4.13
C ILE A 421 5.88 -25.82 -5.62
N THR A 422 4.68 -26.26 -5.99
CA THR A 422 4.24 -26.24 -7.40
C THR A 422 3.39 -25.01 -7.63
N ILE A 423 3.79 -24.19 -8.57
CA ILE A 423 3.00 -23.07 -9.07
C ILE A 423 2.17 -23.60 -10.24
N PRO A 424 0.82 -23.48 -10.21
CA PRO A 424 -0.02 -24.00 -11.29
C PRO A 424 0.10 -23.19 -12.58
N GLU A 425 -0.23 -23.83 -13.73
CA GLU A 425 -0.17 -23.22 -15.06
C GLU A 425 -1.21 -22.11 -15.30
N SER A 426 -2.11 -21.89 -14.35
CA SER A 426 -3.05 -20.75 -14.34
C SER A 426 -2.42 -19.44 -13.87
N VAL A 427 -1.28 -19.51 -13.15
CA VAL A 427 -0.64 -18.33 -12.55
C VAL A 427 0.08 -17.52 -13.62
N THR A 428 -0.24 -16.23 -13.70
CA THR A 428 0.35 -15.28 -14.65
C THR A 428 1.37 -14.34 -14.02
N THR A 429 1.32 -14.17 -12.68
CA THR A 429 2.18 -13.23 -11.95
C THR A 429 2.60 -13.81 -10.60
N VAL A 430 3.86 -13.58 -10.22
CA VAL A 430 4.38 -13.80 -8.87
C VAL A 430 4.59 -12.44 -8.21
N GLY A 431 3.95 -12.21 -7.07
CA GLY A 431 3.91 -10.93 -6.37
C GLY A 431 5.23 -10.53 -5.70
N GLU A 432 5.23 -9.32 -5.17
CA GLU A 432 6.36 -8.76 -4.41
C GLU A 432 6.61 -9.60 -3.15
N ASN A 433 7.89 -9.93 -2.87
CA ASN A 433 8.29 -10.71 -1.69
C ASN A 433 7.56 -12.06 -1.51
N ALA A 434 6.92 -12.60 -2.55
CA ALA A 434 6.01 -13.74 -2.45
C ALA A 434 6.65 -14.96 -1.75
N PHE A 435 7.92 -15.23 -1.96
CA PHE A 435 8.71 -16.31 -1.36
C PHE A 435 9.96 -15.83 -0.61
N SER A 436 10.05 -14.51 -0.33
CA SER A 436 11.21 -13.95 0.36
C SER A 436 11.46 -14.68 1.69
N GLY A 437 12.72 -15.03 1.97
CA GLY A 437 13.10 -15.74 3.19
C GLY A 437 12.67 -17.22 3.27
N CYS A 438 12.21 -17.84 2.17
CA CYS A 438 11.95 -19.28 2.12
C CYS A 438 13.27 -20.06 2.10
N THR A 439 13.99 -20.09 3.21
CA THR A 439 15.34 -20.66 3.31
C THR A 439 15.40 -22.16 3.08
N GLY A 440 14.26 -22.86 3.26
CA GLY A 440 14.14 -24.31 3.01
C GLY A 440 13.92 -24.67 1.55
N LEU A 441 13.53 -23.70 0.70
CA LEU A 441 13.20 -23.93 -0.71
C LEU A 441 14.49 -24.28 -1.48
N THR A 442 14.51 -25.46 -2.10
CA THR A 442 15.70 -25.96 -2.81
C THR A 442 15.59 -25.82 -4.32
N GLU A 443 14.39 -25.94 -4.84
CA GLU A 443 14.08 -25.78 -6.27
C GLU A 443 12.67 -25.26 -6.46
N ILE A 444 12.45 -24.54 -7.55
CA ILE A 444 11.14 -24.09 -8.00
C ILE A 444 11.16 -23.95 -9.52
N THR A 445 10.05 -24.30 -10.15
CA THR A 445 9.81 -24.09 -11.57
C THR A 445 8.74 -23.03 -11.75
N ILE A 446 9.03 -22.02 -12.52
CA ILE A 446 8.07 -20.99 -12.93
C ILE A 446 7.36 -21.51 -14.17
N PRO A 447 6.02 -21.60 -14.17
CA PRO A 447 5.27 -22.11 -15.33
C PRO A 447 5.26 -21.15 -16.53
N ASP A 448 5.00 -21.69 -17.72
CA ASP A 448 5.01 -20.93 -18.98
C ASP A 448 3.92 -19.84 -19.06
N SER A 449 2.95 -19.86 -18.17
CA SER A 449 1.92 -18.83 -18.04
C SER A 449 2.41 -17.54 -17.38
N VAL A 450 3.50 -17.60 -16.59
CA VAL A 450 4.00 -16.45 -15.84
C VAL A 450 4.70 -15.47 -16.76
N THR A 451 4.30 -14.21 -16.67
CA THR A 451 4.87 -13.10 -17.45
C THR A 451 5.71 -12.13 -16.63
N SER A 452 5.50 -12.09 -15.31
CA SER A 452 6.23 -11.20 -14.41
C SER A 452 6.50 -11.80 -13.04
N ILE A 453 7.66 -11.49 -12.48
CA ILE A 453 8.09 -11.83 -11.13
C ILE A 453 8.38 -10.51 -10.39
N GLY A 454 7.76 -10.31 -9.21
CA GLY A 454 7.82 -9.07 -8.44
C GLY A 454 9.15 -8.79 -7.76
N ASP A 455 9.27 -7.57 -7.22
CA ASP A 455 10.44 -7.15 -6.46
C ASP A 455 10.66 -8.09 -5.26
N HIS A 456 11.91 -8.46 -4.98
CA HIS A 456 12.29 -9.31 -3.85
C HIS A 456 11.56 -10.67 -3.75
N ALA A 457 10.95 -11.15 -4.82
CA ALA A 457 10.07 -12.34 -4.78
C ALA A 457 10.74 -13.58 -4.17
N PHE A 458 12.05 -13.76 -4.35
CA PHE A 458 12.86 -14.85 -3.82
C PHE A 458 14.05 -14.37 -2.97
N ASP A 459 14.05 -13.09 -2.52
CA ASP A 459 15.13 -12.57 -1.68
C ASP A 459 15.34 -13.46 -0.45
N GLY A 460 16.60 -13.77 -0.12
CA GLY A 460 16.94 -14.58 1.05
C GLY A 460 16.56 -16.07 0.96
N CYS A 461 16.18 -16.58 -0.21
CA CYS A 461 16.01 -18.02 -0.43
C CYS A 461 17.37 -18.73 -0.47
N THR A 462 18.04 -18.79 0.69
CA THR A 462 19.43 -19.28 0.78
C THR A 462 19.58 -20.76 0.42
N GLY A 463 18.50 -21.54 0.47
CA GLY A 463 18.45 -22.95 0.06
C GLY A 463 18.28 -23.15 -1.43
N LEU A 464 17.85 -22.12 -2.19
CA LEU A 464 17.49 -22.22 -3.58
C LEU A 464 18.75 -22.37 -4.46
N LYS A 465 18.89 -23.55 -5.06
CA LYS A 465 20.03 -23.88 -5.91
C LYS A 465 19.75 -23.62 -7.38
N THR A 466 18.55 -23.94 -7.80
CA THR A 466 18.12 -23.76 -9.19
C THR A 466 16.72 -23.21 -9.26
N ILE A 467 16.48 -22.33 -10.23
CA ILE A 467 15.16 -21.86 -10.64
C ILE A 467 15.08 -21.94 -12.16
N THR A 468 13.99 -22.52 -12.68
CA THR A 468 13.73 -22.49 -14.11
C THR A 468 12.76 -21.36 -14.43
N ILE A 469 13.16 -20.46 -15.33
CA ILE A 469 12.39 -19.27 -15.75
C ILE A 469 12.09 -19.41 -17.25
N PRO A 470 10.81 -19.48 -17.65
CA PRO A 470 10.42 -19.65 -19.04
C PRO A 470 10.60 -18.36 -19.87
N GLU A 471 10.52 -18.50 -21.21
CA GLU A 471 10.59 -17.37 -22.15
C GLU A 471 9.44 -16.37 -22.01
N SER A 472 8.31 -16.80 -21.45
CA SER A 472 7.14 -15.95 -21.18
C SER A 472 7.43 -14.83 -20.19
N VAL A 473 8.42 -15.00 -19.31
CA VAL A 473 8.79 -13.98 -18.32
C VAL A 473 9.52 -12.83 -19.00
N THR A 474 8.87 -11.66 -19.02
CA THR A 474 9.36 -10.42 -19.62
C THR A 474 9.78 -9.36 -18.60
N SER A 475 9.49 -9.61 -17.31
CA SER A 475 9.85 -8.70 -16.22
C SER A 475 10.24 -9.49 -14.96
N ILE A 476 11.39 -9.14 -14.39
CA ILE A 476 11.85 -9.61 -13.08
C ILE A 476 12.19 -8.37 -12.26
N GLY A 477 11.61 -8.25 -11.08
CA GLY A 477 11.73 -7.08 -10.23
C GLY A 477 13.12 -6.89 -9.61
N ASN A 478 13.30 -5.77 -8.91
CA ASN A 478 14.54 -5.45 -8.22
C ASN A 478 14.79 -6.43 -7.06
N GLY A 479 16.05 -6.82 -6.85
CA GLY A 479 16.44 -7.65 -5.72
C GLY A 479 15.76 -9.03 -5.67
N THR A 480 15.14 -9.47 -6.76
CA THR A 480 14.34 -10.72 -6.79
C THR A 480 15.09 -11.91 -6.24
N PHE A 481 16.39 -12.03 -6.51
CA PHE A 481 17.25 -13.13 -6.05
C PHE A 481 18.38 -12.66 -5.13
N ASP A 482 18.22 -11.50 -4.46
CA ASP A 482 19.20 -11.05 -3.49
C ASP A 482 19.38 -12.11 -2.40
N ASN A 483 20.61 -12.28 -1.91
CA ASN A 483 20.95 -13.25 -0.88
C ASN A 483 20.69 -14.75 -1.26
N CYS A 484 20.38 -15.08 -2.53
CA CYS A 484 20.31 -16.44 -3.05
C CYS A 484 21.72 -16.92 -3.40
N ASN A 485 22.46 -17.39 -2.40
CA ASN A 485 23.85 -17.81 -2.59
C ASN A 485 23.95 -19.08 -3.47
N ASN A 486 24.78 -19.00 -4.51
CA ASN A 486 25.01 -20.10 -5.46
C ASN A 486 23.80 -20.50 -6.33
N LEU A 487 22.86 -19.59 -6.54
CA LEU A 487 21.74 -19.78 -7.46
C LEU A 487 22.22 -19.96 -8.90
N ILE A 488 21.58 -20.89 -9.60
CA ILE A 488 21.65 -21.01 -11.06
C ILE A 488 20.26 -20.73 -11.62
N ILE A 489 20.16 -19.73 -12.48
CA ILE A 489 18.94 -19.49 -13.27
C ILE A 489 19.01 -20.37 -14.51
N ARG A 490 18.03 -21.26 -14.67
CA ARG A 490 17.83 -22.03 -15.89
C ARG A 490 16.80 -21.33 -16.78
N GLY A 491 17.10 -21.19 -18.04
CA GLY A 491 16.22 -20.49 -18.99
C GLY A 491 16.64 -20.76 -20.42
N TYR A 492 16.16 -19.95 -21.34
CA TYR A 492 16.46 -20.06 -22.76
C TYR A 492 17.47 -19.00 -23.17
N THR A 493 18.44 -19.37 -24.01
CA THR A 493 19.40 -18.41 -24.59
C THR A 493 18.63 -17.30 -25.35
N GLY A 494 18.99 -16.05 -25.10
CA GLY A 494 18.31 -14.86 -25.65
C GLY A 494 17.10 -14.39 -24.85
N SER A 495 16.70 -15.11 -23.80
CA SER A 495 15.57 -14.74 -22.94
C SER A 495 15.86 -13.56 -22.01
N PHE A 496 14.80 -13.02 -21.41
CA PHE A 496 14.92 -12.01 -20.35
C PHE A 496 15.67 -12.58 -19.12
N ALA A 497 15.46 -13.85 -18.81
CA ALA A 497 16.12 -14.55 -17.70
C ALA A 497 17.66 -14.60 -17.86
N GLU A 498 18.18 -14.85 -19.06
CA GLU A 498 19.62 -14.77 -19.35
C GLU A 498 20.17 -13.34 -19.15
N THR A 499 19.45 -12.35 -19.68
CA THR A 499 19.83 -10.93 -19.55
C THR A 499 19.89 -10.52 -18.09
N TYR A 500 18.87 -10.86 -17.30
CA TYR A 500 18.80 -10.59 -15.87
C TYR A 500 19.94 -11.27 -15.11
N ALA A 501 20.19 -12.56 -15.36
CA ALA A 501 21.26 -13.30 -14.72
C ALA A 501 22.64 -12.64 -14.96
N ARG A 502 22.93 -12.21 -16.21
CA ARG A 502 24.16 -11.52 -16.56
C ARG A 502 24.30 -10.17 -15.84
N GLU A 503 23.23 -9.37 -15.78
CA GLU A 503 23.25 -8.03 -15.16
C GLU A 503 23.43 -8.10 -13.64
N HIS A 504 22.98 -9.19 -13.00
CA HIS A 504 23.05 -9.40 -11.56
C HIS A 504 24.17 -10.35 -11.12
N ASN A 505 25.05 -10.78 -12.04
CA ASN A 505 26.14 -11.72 -11.79
C ASN A 505 25.65 -13.07 -11.19
N ILE A 506 24.47 -13.53 -11.61
CA ILE A 506 23.93 -14.84 -11.28
C ILE A 506 24.31 -15.81 -12.39
N ARG A 507 24.63 -17.06 -12.03
CA ARG A 507 24.95 -18.07 -13.05
C ARG A 507 23.70 -18.41 -13.86
N PHE A 508 23.89 -18.55 -15.16
CA PHE A 508 22.84 -18.94 -16.10
C PHE A 508 23.17 -20.30 -16.73
N ALA A 509 22.16 -21.14 -16.94
CA ALA A 509 22.25 -22.38 -17.68
C ALA A 509 21.10 -22.47 -18.69
N ASP A 510 21.41 -22.74 -19.96
CA ASP A 510 20.39 -22.94 -20.99
C ASP A 510 19.66 -24.29 -20.74
N VAL A 511 18.32 -24.26 -20.74
CA VAL A 511 17.49 -25.47 -20.56
C VAL A 511 17.60 -26.45 -21.73
N ASN A 512 18.02 -25.97 -22.91
CA ASN A 512 18.25 -26.77 -24.11
C ASN A 512 19.69 -27.18 -24.27
N ALA A 513 20.61 -26.71 -23.40
CA ALA A 513 22.01 -27.07 -23.49
C ALA A 513 22.17 -28.59 -23.33
N THR A 514 22.73 -29.21 -24.34
CA THR A 514 23.16 -30.62 -24.29
C THR A 514 24.59 -30.64 -23.80
N TYR A 515 24.77 -30.85 -22.50
CA TYR A 515 26.10 -30.99 -21.94
C TYR A 515 26.71 -32.30 -22.42
N THR A 516 27.72 -32.17 -23.30
CA THR A 516 28.51 -33.32 -23.72
C THR A 516 29.76 -33.46 -22.83
N CYS A 517 30.40 -34.61 -22.84
CA CYS A 517 31.61 -34.85 -22.04
C CYS A 517 32.64 -33.75 -22.30
N GLY A 518 33.00 -32.99 -21.26
CA GLY A 518 33.95 -31.90 -21.29
C GLY A 518 33.42 -30.52 -21.69
N ASP A 519 32.17 -30.41 -22.13
CA ASP A 519 31.45 -29.15 -22.44
C ASP A 519 30.52 -28.79 -21.29
N LEU A 520 30.97 -27.92 -20.40
CA LEU A 520 30.26 -27.56 -19.18
C LEU A 520 29.38 -26.33 -19.33
N ASP A 521 29.64 -25.50 -20.33
CA ASP A 521 28.82 -24.33 -20.60
C ASP A 521 27.72 -24.57 -21.65
N GLY A 522 27.74 -25.77 -22.28
CA GLY A 522 26.74 -26.18 -23.28
C GLY A 522 26.88 -25.43 -24.59
N SER A 523 28.07 -24.91 -24.90
CA SER A 523 28.35 -24.16 -26.11
C SER A 523 28.62 -25.03 -27.36
N ASP A 524 28.57 -26.37 -27.20
CA ASP A 524 28.99 -27.36 -28.17
C ASP A 524 30.50 -27.26 -28.56
N ASN A 525 31.28 -26.52 -27.75
CA ASN A 525 32.71 -26.33 -27.99
C ASN A 525 33.47 -26.46 -26.67
N ILE A 526 34.35 -27.44 -26.59
CA ILE A 526 35.20 -27.66 -25.40
C ILE A 526 36.38 -26.68 -25.47
N ASP A 527 36.46 -25.69 -24.58
CA ASP A 527 37.49 -24.68 -24.57
C ASP A 527 37.97 -24.27 -23.16
N SER A 528 38.58 -23.11 -23.03
CA SER A 528 39.13 -22.62 -21.77
C SER A 528 38.04 -22.27 -20.73
N THR A 529 36.81 -22.07 -21.16
CA THR A 529 35.68 -21.77 -20.29
C THR A 529 35.29 -23.01 -19.49
N ASP A 530 35.28 -24.18 -20.13
CA ASP A 530 34.99 -25.45 -19.48
C ASP A 530 36.04 -25.86 -18.45
N ILE A 531 37.32 -25.61 -18.79
CA ILE A 531 38.42 -25.78 -17.83
C ILE A 531 38.21 -24.91 -16.60
N PHE A 532 37.83 -23.65 -16.82
CA PHE A 532 37.56 -22.72 -15.72
C PHE A 532 36.43 -23.18 -14.83
N TYR A 533 35.30 -23.62 -15.38
CA TYR A 533 34.16 -24.15 -14.59
C TYR A 533 34.52 -25.38 -13.81
N THR A 534 35.25 -26.34 -14.41
CA THR A 534 35.73 -27.54 -13.73
C THR A 534 36.65 -27.19 -12.57
N MET A 535 37.63 -26.30 -12.78
CA MET A 535 38.55 -25.86 -11.71
C MET A 535 37.82 -25.08 -10.60
N LEU A 536 36.84 -24.24 -10.93
CA LEU A 536 36.04 -23.51 -9.97
C LEU A 536 35.20 -24.47 -9.11
N TYR A 537 34.58 -25.48 -9.72
CA TYR A 537 33.86 -26.54 -9.02
C TYR A 537 34.77 -27.26 -8.01
N ILE A 538 35.92 -27.74 -8.45
CA ILE A 538 36.90 -28.45 -7.61
C ILE A 538 37.33 -27.56 -6.43
N ALA A 539 37.63 -26.28 -6.69
CA ALA A 539 38.03 -25.34 -5.65
C ALA A 539 36.93 -25.12 -4.60
N ASN A 540 35.67 -24.94 -5.04
CA ASN A 540 34.54 -24.77 -4.15
C ASN A 540 34.27 -26.01 -3.28
N VAL A 541 34.27 -27.18 -3.88
CA VAL A 541 34.09 -28.45 -3.15
C VAL A 541 35.21 -28.67 -2.14
N ALA A 542 36.46 -28.36 -2.48
CA ALA A 542 37.61 -28.49 -1.59
C ALA A 542 37.53 -27.64 -0.31
N VAL A 543 36.79 -26.52 -0.35
CA VAL A 543 36.53 -25.67 0.84
C VAL A 543 35.19 -25.94 1.50
N GLY A 544 34.49 -26.98 1.09
CA GLY A 544 33.23 -27.42 1.68
C GLY A 544 32.00 -26.66 1.20
N ASN A 545 32.11 -25.91 0.10
CA ASN A 545 30.98 -25.30 -0.57
C ASN A 545 30.35 -26.30 -1.56
N ASP A 546 29.10 -26.08 -1.92
CA ASP A 546 28.50 -26.69 -3.09
C ASP A 546 29.30 -26.25 -4.33
N GLY A 547 29.72 -27.16 -5.16
CA GLY A 547 30.59 -26.84 -6.32
C GLY A 547 29.97 -25.93 -7.36
N GLY A 548 28.65 -25.76 -7.31
CA GLY A 548 27.89 -24.81 -8.12
C GLY A 548 27.67 -25.22 -9.58
N LEU A 549 27.81 -26.46 -9.91
CA LEU A 549 27.40 -27.05 -11.19
C LEU A 549 26.08 -27.81 -11.02
N THR A 550 25.28 -27.89 -12.09
CA THR A 550 24.10 -28.77 -12.14
C THR A 550 24.53 -30.24 -12.18
N PRO A 551 23.66 -31.20 -11.87
CA PRO A 551 23.97 -32.63 -12.00
C PRO A 551 24.43 -33.01 -13.42
N GLU A 552 23.85 -32.40 -14.44
CA GLU A 552 24.21 -32.62 -15.85
C GLU A 552 25.61 -32.07 -16.17
N GLN A 553 25.93 -30.87 -15.65
CA GLN A 553 27.26 -30.29 -15.77
C GLN A 553 28.33 -31.12 -15.01
N ILE A 554 27.98 -31.63 -13.82
CA ILE A 554 28.87 -32.54 -13.07
C ILE A 554 29.13 -33.81 -13.88
N ALA A 555 28.10 -34.38 -14.50
CA ALA A 555 28.27 -35.53 -15.37
C ALA A 555 29.11 -35.23 -16.63
N ALA A 556 29.00 -34.03 -17.18
CA ALA A 556 29.86 -33.59 -18.29
C ALA A 556 31.30 -33.31 -17.84
N ALA A 557 31.50 -32.84 -16.61
CA ALA A 557 32.80 -32.56 -16.03
C ALA A 557 33.60 -33.82 -15.62
N ASP A 558 32.91 -34.91 -15.24
CA ASP A 558 33.48 -36.21 -14.91
C ASP A 558 33.86 -36.95 -16.23
N VAL A 559 34.93 -36.49 -16.84
CA VAL A 559 35.30 -36.93 -18.19
C VAL A 559 35.95 -38.31 -18.22
N ASP A 560 36.50 -38.80 -17.08
CA ASP A 560 37.02 -40.12 -16.94
C ASP A 560 36.01 -41.14 -16.45
N GLY A 561 34.79 -40.67 -16.04
CA GLY A 561 33.67 -41.53 -15.66
C GLY A 561 33.84 -42.24 -14.31
N ASN A 562 34.70 -41.70 -13.44
CA ASN A 562 34.99 -42.35 -12.15
C ASN A 562 33.96 -42.00 -11.06
N GLY A 563 33.03 -41.09 -11.33
CA GLY A 563 31.96 -40.64 -10.44
C GLY A 563 32.35 -39.45 -9.54
N THR A 564 33.54 -38.88 -9.73
CA THR A 564 34.02 -37.73 -8.99
C THR A 564 34.68 -36.69 -9.92
N VAL A 565 34.32 -35.42 -9.81
CA VAL A 565 34.99 -34.37 -10.54
C VAL A 565 36.18 -33.87 -9.73
N ASP A 566 37.38 -34.12 -10.22
CA ASP A 566 38.63 -33.75 -9.56
C ASP A 566 39.68 -33.16 -10.51
N SER A 567 40.91 -32.98 -10.02
CA SER A 567 42.00 -32.41 -10.83
C SER A 567 42.37 -33.26 -12.04
N THR A 568 42.00 -34.52 -12.08
CA THR A 568 42.25 -35.44 -13.21
C THR A 568 41.37 -35.06 -14.39
N ASP A 569 40.09 -34.79 -14.12
CA ASP A 569 39.13 -34.32 -15.12
C ASP A 569 39.56 -33.01 -15.73
N SER A 570 39.89 -32.04 -14.88
CA SER A 570 40.37 -30.76 -15.31
C SER A 570 41.65 -30.89 -16.19
N PHE A 571 42.54 -31.80 -15.86
CA PHE A 571 43.72 -32.12 -16.66
C PHE A 571 43.32 -32.69 -18.03
N TYR A 572 42.39 -33.62 -18.08
CA TYR A 572 41.95 -34.21 -19.34
C TYR A 572 41.25 -33.19 -20.24
N ILE A 573 40.39 -32.32 -19.69
CA ILE A 573 39.76 -31.23 -20.47
C ILE A 573 40.84 -30.31 -21.04
N MET A 574 41.78 -29.89 -20.21
CA MET A 574 42.88 -29.00 -20.63
C MET A 574 43.74 -29.66 -21.72
N TYR A 575 44.01 -30.95 -21.58
CA TYR A 575 44.81 -31.72 -22.57
C TYR A 575 44.06 -31.87 -23.90
N TYR A 576 42.73 -32.13 -23.85
CA TYR A 576 41.85 -32.15 -25.01
C TYR A 576 41.88 -30.80 -25.78
N VAL A 577 41.68 -29.71 -25.06
CA VAL A 577 41.71 -28.35 -25.61
C VAL A 577 43.05 -28.01 -26.25
N ALA A 578 44.15 -28.41 -25.58
CA ALA A 578 45.50 -28.18 -26.11
C ALA A 578 45.78 -28.94 -27.41
N LEU A 579 45.35 -30.19 -27.51
CA LEU A 579 45.49 -31.02 -28.71
C LEU A 579 44.66 -30.46 -29.87
N ARG A 580 43.45 -30.04 -29.62
CA ARG A 580 42.56 -29.39 -30.62
C ARG A 580 43.14 -28.08 -31.10
N GLY A 581 43.66 -27.25 -30.18
CA GLY A 581 44.33 -26.00 -30.50
C GLY A 581 45.61 -26.16 -31.33
N ALA A 582 46.29 -27.31 -31.19
CA ALA A 582 47.46 -27.66 -32.01
C ALA A 582 47.09 -28.29 -33.36
N GLY A 583 45.80 -28.41 -33.69
CA GLY A 583 45.31 -28.94 -34.95
C GLY A 583 45.20 -30.45 -35.04
N TYR A 584 45.29 -31.18 -33.91
CA TYR A 584 45.05 -32.62 -33.88
C TYR A 584 43.55 -32.89 -33.80
N GLY A 585 43.02 -33.72 -34.68
CA GLY A 585 41.66 -34.28 -34.56
C GLY A 585 41.70 -35.39 -33.51
N THR A 586 41.27 -35.03 -32.26
CA THR A 586 41.33 -35.99 -31.14
C THR A 586 39.94 -36.32 -30.61
N SER A 587 39.78 -37.53 -30.08
CA SER A 587 38.58 -37.99 -29.37
C SER A 587 38.87 -38.18 -27.87
N TRP A 588 37.82 -38.26 -27.06
CA TRP A 588 37.95 -38.54 -25.63
C TRP A 588 38.65 -39.88 -25.37
N GLU A 589 38.40 -40.92 -26.20
CA GLU A 589 39.05 -42.22 -26.09
C GLU A 589 40.58 -42.11 -26.23
N GLU A 590 41.06 -41.23 -27.13
CA GLU A 590 42.51 -40.98 -27.34
C GLU A 590 43.13 -40.19 -26.20
N VAL A 591 42.33 -39.29 -25.55
CA VAL A 591 42.79 -38.49 -24.42
C VAL A 591 42.87 -39.33 -23.16
N LEU A 592 41.86 -40.16 -22.87
CA LEU A 592 41.79 -40.99 -21.67
C LEU A 592 42.70 -42.23 -21.73
N ALA A 593 43.18 -42.62 -22.91
CA ALA A 593 44.11 -43.77 -23.09
C ALA A 593 45.56 -43.44 -22.73
N LYS A 594 45.86 -42.16 -22.40
CA LYS A 594 47.22 -41.69 -22.07
C LYS A 594 47.34 -41.33 -20.60
#